data_58090ea5578ab5432b8aa238ff67eeb6
#
_entry.id   58090ea5578ab5432b8aa238ff67eeb6
#
_cell.length_a   1.000
_cell.length_b   1.000
_cell.length_c   1.000
_cell.angle_alpha   90.00
_cell.angle_beta   90.00
_cell.angle_gamma   90.00
#
_symmetry.space_group_name_H-M   'P 1'
#
loop_
_entity.id
_entity.type
_entity.pdbx_description
1 polymer ?
#
loop_
_entity_poly.entity_id
_entity_poly.type
_entity_poly.pdbx_seq_one_letter_code
_entity_poly.pdbx_strand_id
1 'polypeptide(L)'
;MGSVDVATRKKQREKREEKKRGKEGLVQYFDYSLLAIVIFLMCFGLVMLYSTSSYSAQIKYGDSMYFFKRQAVISLASVLIMLVVAKINYHWYAKRSKVFYIIAFILMALVLTPLGIEVYGARRWIRLPLDQQMQPSEVMKIAIILFIPYLICQAGSKVKRPKEALKIFAWGAAAALGVYKLTDNMSTGIIV
;
A
#
# COMPACT_ATOMS: atom_id res chain seq x y z
N MET A 1 12.69 -28.31 -51.62
CA MET A 1 13.48 -27.39 -50.75
C MET A 1 12.69 -26.16 -50.25
N GLY A 2 11.40 -25.98 -50.60
CA GLY A 2 10.59 -24.78 -50.26
C GLY A 2 9.67 -24.87 -49.03
N SER A 3 9.35 -26.06 -48.52
CA SER A 3 8.35 -26.23 -47.43
C SER A 3 8.90 -25.94 -46.03
N VAL A 4 10.14 -26.18 -45.78
CA VAL A 4 10.83 -25.94 -44.50
C VAL A 4 11.00 -24.44 -44.22
N ASP A 5 11.24 -23.65 -45.27
CA ASP A 5 11.42 -22.19 -45.13
C ASP A 5 10.12 -21.46 -44.82
N VAL A 6 8.98 -21.95 -45.33
CA VAL A 6 7.65 -21.39 -45.04
C VAL A 6 7.24 -21.65 -43.59
N ALA A 7 7.47 -22.84 -43.06
CA ALA A 7 7.17 -23.20 -41.67
C ALA A 7 8.03 -22.39 -40.66
N THR A 8 9.29 -22.17 -40.98
CA THR A 8 10.22 -21.39 -40.16
C THR A 8 9.84 -19.92 -40.13
N ARG A 9 9.43 -19.35 -41.28
CA ARG A 9 8.92 -17.97 -41.37
C ARG A 9 7.62 -17.77 -40.63
N LYS A 10 6.70 -18.77 -40.64
CA LYS A 10 5.46 -18.72 -39.90
C LYS A 10 5.70 -18.71 -38.36
N LYS A 11 6.57 -19.59 -37.87
CA LYS A 11 7.00 -19.59 -36.46
C LYS A 11 7.67 -18.29 -36.00
N GLN A 12 8.47 -17.67 -36.88
CA GLN A 12 9.09 -16.39 -36.57
C GLN A 12 8.08 -15.24 -36.54
N ARG A 13 7.07 -15.25 -37.39
CA ARG A 13 5.97 -14.26 -37.35
C ARG A 13 5.14 -14.42 -36.09
N GLU A 14 4.74 -15.63 -35.74
CA GLU A 14 3.99 -15.92 -34.50
C GLU A 14 4.75 -15.46 -33.25
N LYS A 15 6.06 -15.75 -33.15
CA LYS A 15 6.90 -15.24 -32.05
C LYS A 15 7.04 -13.72 -32.04
N ARG A 16 7.04 -13.06 -33.19
CA ARG A 16 7.07 -11.60 -33.29
C ARG A 16 5.74 -10.98 -32.88
N GLU A 17 4.63 -11.62 -33.23
CA GLU A 17 3.28 -11.18 -32.82
C GLU A 17 3.02 -11.41 -31.34
N GLU A 18 3.43 -12.55 -30.77
CA GLU A 18 3.39 -12.76 -29.31
C GLU A 18 4.26 -11.74 -28.56
N LYS A 19 5.45 -11.41 -29.10
CA LYS A 19 6.33 -10.41 -28.50
C LYS A 19 5.77 -8.98 -28.63
N LYS A 20 5.01 -8.69 -29.70
CA LYS A 20 4.29 -7.43 -29.86
C LYS A 20 3.09 -7.37 -28.93
N ARG A 21 2.24 -8.41 -28.85
CA ARG A 21 1.13 -8.51 -27.92
C ARG A 21 1.59 -8.41 -26.46
N GLY A 22 2.72 -9.03 -26.11
CA GLY A 22 3.32 -8.89 -24.79
C GLY A 22 3.86 -7.49 -24.49
N LYS A 23 4.19 -6.70 -25.53
CA LYS A 23 4.60 -5.30 -25.37
C LYS A 23 3.40 -4.34 -25.35
N GLU A 24 2.37 -4.62 -26.13
CA GLU A 24 1.12 -3.83 -26.16
C GLU A 24 0.28 -4.01 -24.87
N GLY A 25 0.41 -5.15 -24.18
CA GLY A 25 -0.19 -5.38 -22.87
C GLY A 25 0.47 -4.61 -21.72
N LEU A 26 1.53 -3.85 -21.96
CA LEU A 26 2.26 -3.03 -20.99
C LEU A 26 2.05 -1.53 -21.22
N VAL A 27 0.95 -1.12 -21.84
CA VAL A 27 0.54 0.28 -21.74
C VAL A 27 0.05 0.47 -20.30
N GLN A 28 0.91 1.07 -19.50
CA GLN A 28 0.60 1.48 -18.15
C GLN A 28 -0.48 2.57 -18.24
N TYR A 29 -1.76 2.17 -18.17
CA TYR A 29 -2.86 3.12 -18.10
C TYR A 29 -2.78 3.82 -16.75
N PHE A 30 -2.38 5.08 -16.79
CA PHE A 30 -2.41 5.93 -15.62
C PHE A 30 -3.82 6.49 -15.46
N ASP A 31 -4.48 6.19 -14.34
CA ASP A 31 -5.82 6.68 -14.06
C ASP A 31 -5.77 8.12 -13.55
N TYR A 32 -5.93 9.07 -14.47
CA TYR A 32 -5.94 10.50 -14.15
C TYR A 32 -7.17 10.89 -13.32
N SER A 33 -8.29 10.17 -13.44
CA SER A 33 -9.50 10.44 -12.66
C SER A 33 -9.26 10.14 -11.19
N LEU A 34 -8.62 8.99 -10.90
CA LEU A 34 -8.22 8.63 -9.53
C LEU A 34 -7.25 9.65 -8.95
N LEU A 35 -6.24 10.07 -9.73
CA LEU A 35 -5.29 11.09 -9.32
C LEU A 35 -5.99 12.42 -8.98
N ALA A 36 -6.91 12.87 -9.84
CA ALA A 36 -7.66 14.10 -9.63
C ALA A 36 -8.48 14.05 -8.33
N ILE A 37 -9.17 12.93 -8.07
CA ILE A 37 -9.93 12.72 -6.83
C ILE A 37 -9.01 12.76 -5.61
N VAL A 38 -7.85 12.09 -5.64
CA VAL A 38 -6.89 12.10 -4.54
C VAL A 38 -6.39 13.51 -4.25
N ILE A 39 -6.01 14.27 -5.29
CA ILE A 39 -5.55 15.65 -5.14
C ILE A 39 -6.67 16.54 -4.57
N PHE A 40 -7.90 16.40 -5.08
CA PHE A 40 -9.04 17.15 -4.59
C PHE A 40 -9.30 16.90 -3.10
N LEU A 41 -9.36 15.63 -2.69
CA LEU A 41 -9.57 15.27 -1.29
C LEU A 41 -8.43 15.75 -0.39
N MET A 42 -7.20 15.73 -0.88
CA MET A 42 -6.05 16.23 -0.15
C MET A 42 -6.12 17.75 0.05
N CYS A 43 -6.44 18.51 -0.99
CA CYS A 43 -6.64 19.96 -0.90
C CYS A 43 -7.79 20.30 0.05
N PHE A 44 -8.91 19.60 -0.06
CA PHE A 44 -10.05 19.76 0.84
C PHE A 44 -9.64 19.48 2.30
N GLY A 45 -8.91 18.39 2.54
CA GLY A 45 -8.39 18.04 3.87
C GLY A 45 -7.46 19.12 4.44
N LEU A 46 -6.60 19.74 3.62
CA LEU A 46 -5.74 20.85 4.05
C LEU A 46 -6.53 22.10 4.47
N VAL A 47 -7.58 22.42 3.71
CA VAL A 47 -8.47 23.55 4.04
C VAL A 47 -9.20 23.28 5.36
N MET A 48 -9.74 22.09 5.53
CA MET A 48 -10.42 21.70 6.77
C MET A 48 -9.47 21.68 7.96
N LEU A 49 -8.24 21.21 7.78
CA LEU A 49 -7.20 21.23 8.81
C LEU A 49 -6.91 22.65 9.26
N TYR A 50 -6.72 23.58 8.32
CA TYR A 50 -6.50 24.98 8.66
C TYR A 50 -7.67 25.57 9.46
N SER A 51 -8.89 25.35 8.98
CA SER A 51 -10.10 25.85 9.62
C SER A 51 -10.23 25.37 11.09
N THR A 52 -9.95 24.10 11.34
CA THR A 52 -10.13 23.48 12.66
C THR A 52 -8.96 23.71 13.62
N SER A 53 -7.75 23.90 13.10
CA SER A 53 -6.53 23.93 13.92
C SER A 53 -5.91 25.32 14.08
N SER A 54 -6.33 26.32 13.31
CA SER A 54 -5.72 27.66 13.28
C SER A 54 -5.71 28.32 14.65
N TYR A 55 -6.80 28.27 15.41
CA TYR A 55 -6.88 28.84 16.75
C TYR A 55 -5.93 28.15 17.75
N SER A 56 -5.94 26.82 17.76
CA SER A 56 -5.05 26.03 18.62
C SER A 56 -3.57 26.22 18.28
N ALA A 57 -3.27 26.35 16.98
CA ALA A 57 -1.92 26.63 16.49
C ALA A 57 -1.43 28.01 16.94
N GLN A 58 -2.30 29.02 16.85
CA GLN A 58 -1.98 30.37 17.30
C GLN A 58 -1.63 30.44 18.78
N ILE A 59 -2.43 29.76 19.64
CA ILE A 59 -2.18 29.73 21.08
C ILE A 59 -0.89 28.98 21.42
N LYS A 60 -0.66 27.84 20.78
CA LYS A 60 0.43 26.93 21.17
C LYS A 60 1.77 27.25 20.54
N TYR A 61 1.77 27.79 19.33
CA TYR A 61 2.98 28.01 18.53
C TYR A 61 3.15 29.46 18.05
N GLY A 62 2.17 30.35 18.29
CA GLY A 62 2.21 31.73 17.82
C GLY A 62 2.01 31.91 16.32
N ASP A 63 1.76 30.83 15.57
CA ASP A 63 1.53 30.84 14.12
C ASP A 63 0.28 30.02 13.78
N SER A 64 -0.79 30.68 13.34
CA SER A 64 -2.04 30.03 12.94
C SER A 64 -1.90 29.05 11.79
N MET A 65 -0.86 29.20 10.97
CA MET A 65 -0.58 28.34 9.82
C MET A 65 0.38 27.18 10.12
N TYR A 66 0.83 27.01 11.36
CA TYR A 66 1.84 26.02 11.73
C TYR A 66 1.49 24.60 11.26
N PHE A 67 0.31 24.09 11.60
CA PHE A 67 -0.14 22.76 11.21
C PHE A 67 -0.39 22.65 9.71
N PHE A 68 -0.94 23.70 9.09
CA PHE A 68 -1.18 23.74 7.66
C PHE A 68 0.14 23.63 6.86
N LYS A 69 1.14 24.45 7.18
CA LYS A 69 2.45 24.41 6.49
C LYS A 69 3.10 23.03 6.61
N ARG A 70 3.12 22.47 7.82
CA ARG A 70 3.68 21.14 8.07
C ARG A 70 2.96 20.07 7.25
N GLN A 71 1.64 20.07 7.26
CA GLN A 71 0.83 19.07 6.52
C GLN A 71 0.94 19.27 5.01
N ALA A 72 0.99 20.50 4.52
CA ALA A 72 1.13 20.77 3.09
C ALA A 72 2.45 20.21 2.53
N VAL A 73 3.55 20.38 3.25
CA VAL A 73 4.86 19.82 2.85
C VAL A 73 4.81 18.29 2.82
N ILE A 74 4.25 17.66 3.86
CA ILE A 74 4.11 16.19 3.93
C ILE A 74 3.21 15.69 2.79
N SER A 75 2.10 16.37 2.53
CA SER A 75 1.16 16.01 1.45
C SER A 75 1.81 16.12 0.08
N LEU A 76 2.56 17.18 -0.18
CA LEU A 76 3.28 17.35 -1.44
C LEU A 76 4.32 16.23 -1.64
N ALA A 77 5.12 15.96 -0.60
CA ALA A 77 6.07 14.84 -0.63
C ALA A 77 5.40 13.50 -0.88
N SER A 78 4.24 13.26 -0.24
CA SER A 78 3.46 12.02 -0.40
C SER A 78 2.95 11.86 -1.84
N VAL A 79 2.47 12.93 -2.49
CA VAL A 79 2.06 12.89 -3.90
C VAL A 79 3.25 12.56 -4.80
N LEU A 80 4.40 13.17 -4.57
CA LEU A 80 5.61 12.87 -5.36
C LEU A 80 6.02 11.39 -5.19
N ILE A 81 6.03 10.88 -3.96
CA ILE A 81 6.31 9.46 -3.69
C ILE A 81 5.28 8.57 -4.38
N MET A 82 3.99 8.91 -4.31
CA MET A 82 2.92 8.16 -4.97
C MET A 82 3.16 8.07 -6.48
N LEU A 83 3.51 9.17 -7.14
CA LEU A 83 3.80 9.19 -8.58
C LEU A 83 5.03 8.36 -8.95
N VAL A 84 6.07 8.35 -8.10
CA VAL A 84 7.26 7.51 -8.29
C VAL A 84 6.90 6.04 -8.12
N VAL A 85 6.16 5.69 -7.06
CA VAL A 85 5.73 4.33 -6.77
C VAL A 85 4.82 3.78 -7.87
N ALA A 86 3.92 4.62 -8.43
CA ALA A 86 3.04 4.24 -9.52
C ALA A 86 3.78 3.87 -10.82
N LYS A 87 5.01 4.37 -11.02
CA LYS A 87 5.84 4.00 -12.18
C LYS A 87 6.55 2.66 -12.04
N ILE A 88 6.63 2.12 -10.83
CA ILE A 88 7.32 0.85 -10.57
C ILE A 88 6.41 -0.31 -10.99
N ASN A 89 6.97 -1.29 -11.69
CA ASN A 89 6.21 -2.45 -12.15
C ASN A 89 5.65 -3.25 -10.95
N TYR A 90 4.34 -3.46 -10.93
CA TYR A 90 3.64 -4.17 -9.85
C TYR A 90 4.15 -5.60 -9.62
N HIS A 91 4.74 -6.27 -10.63
CA HIS A 91 5.34 -7.59 -10.49
C HIS A 91 6.50 -7.60 -9.49
N TRP A 92 7.21 -6.48 -9.35
CA TRP A 92 8.27 -6.34 -8.37
C TRP A 92 7.72 -6.39 -6.95
N TYR A 93 6.62 -5.68 -6.71
CA TYR A 93 5.91 -5.70 -5.42
C TYR A 93 5.30 -7.07 -5.14
N ALA A 94 4.65 -7.69 -6.14
CA ALA A 94 4.04 -9.00 -6.01
C ALA A 94 5.05 -10.07 -5.57
N LYS A 95 6.22 -10.12 -6.21
CA LYS A 95 7.28 -11.08 -5.86
C LYS A 95 7.80 -10.91 -4.43
N ARG A 96 7.78 -9.69 -3.90
CA ARG A 96 8.28 -9.34 -2.56
C ARG A 96 7.18 -9.17 -1.51
N SER A 97 5.93 -9.43 -1.87
CA SER A 97 4.77 -9.24 -0.99
C SER A 97 4.87 -10.01 0.34
N LYS A 98 5.46 -11.22 0.33
CA LYS A 98 5.74 -11.98 1.55
C LYS A 98 6.69 -11.25 2.49
N VAL A 99 7.72 -10.61 1.95
CA VAL A 99 8.71 -9.85 2.73
C VAL A 99 8.03 -8.63 3.36
N PHE A 100 7.21 -7.90 2.60
CA PHE A 100 6.43 -6.77 3.13
C PHE A 100 5.49 -7.22 4.26
N TYR A 101 4.84 -8.37 4.09
CA TYR A 101 3.95 -8.93 5.11
C TYR A 101 4.71 -9.25 6.41
N ILE A 102 5.88 -9.90 6.32
CA ILE A 102 6.71 -10.22 7.48
C ILE A 102 7.23 -8.94 8.15
N ILE A 103 7.70 -7.96 7.37
CA ILE A 103 8.17 -6.67 7.90
C ILE A 103 7.04 -5.95 8.65
N ALA A 104 5.82 -5.97 8.10
CA ALA A 104 4.66 -5.36 8.76
C ALA A 104 4.35 -6.03 10.11
N PHE A 105 4.45 -7.36 10.21
CA PHE A 105 4.33 -8.06 11.49
C PHE A 105 5.41 -7.70 12.49
N ILE A 106 6.66 -7.60 12.04
CA ILE A 106 7.78 -7.17 12.90
C ILE A 106 7.54 -5.76 13.42
N LEU A 107 7.10 -4.84 12.54
CA LEU A 107 6.77 -3.47 12.94
C LEU A 107 5.62 -3.42 13.95
N MET A 108 4.60 -4.26 13.80
CA MET A 108 3.53 -4.34 14.80
C MET A 108 4.04 -4.87 16.14
N ALA A 109 4.92 -5.87 16.13
CA ALA A 109 5.52 -6.40 17.35
C ALA A 109 6.40 -5.35 18.07
N LEU A 110 7.05 -4.44 17.32
CA LEU A 110 7.82 -3.33 17.88
C LEU A 110 6.98 -2.35 18.73
N VAL A 111 5.66 -2.28 18.52
CA VAL A 111 4.77 -1.46 19.38
C VAL A 111 4.79 -1.93 20.83
N LEU A 112 5.00 -3.23 21.06
CA LEU A 112 5.07 -3.80 22.41
C LEU A 112 6.37 -3.46 23.14
N THR A 113 7.37 -2.95 22.41
CA THR A 113 8.67 -2.52 22.98
C THR A 113 8.57 -1.10 23.55
N PRO A 114 9.60 -0.60 24.24
CA PRO A 114 9.63 0.78 24.75
C PRO A 114 9.52 1.87 23.68
N LEU A 115 9.66 1.52 22.39
CA LEU A 115 9.45 2.43 21.27
C LEU A 115 7.96 2.74 21.01
N GLY A 116 7.06 1.90 21.53
CA GLY A 116 5.62 2.10 21.43
C GLY A 116 5.14 3.21 22.34
N ILE A 117 4.34 4.13 21.76
CA ILE A 117 3.71 5.23 22.49
C ILE A 117 2.26 4.85 22.79
N GLU A 118 1.87 5.06 24.03
CA GLU A 118 0.49 4.97 24.45
C GLU A 118 -0.21 6.30 24.21
N VAL A 119 -1.27 6.28 23.40
CA VAL A 119 -2.12 7.44 23.11
C VAL A 119 -3.55 7.02 23.34
N TYR A 120 -4.26 7.75 24.22
CA TYR A 120 -5.64 7.45 24.62
C TYR A 120 -5.85 6.02 25.16
N GLY A 121 -4.91 5.53 25.99
CA GLY A 121 -5.03 4.22 26.63
C GLY A 121 -4.73 3.02 25.75
N ALA A 122 -4.20 3.23 24.53
CA ALA A 122 -3.82 2.13 23.66
C ALA A 122 -2.44 2.37 23.03
N ARG A 123 -1.61 1.33 22.99
CA ARG A 123 -0.30 1.36 22.35
C ARG A 123 -0.46 1.03 20.87
N ARG A 124 -0.48 2.09 20.02
CA ARG A 124 -0.73 1.94 18.56
C ARG A 124 0.31 2.59 17.69
N TRP A 125 1.15 3.43 18.28
CA TRP A 125 2.07 4.31 17.56
C TRP A 125 3.50 4.01 17.94
N ILE A 126 4.40 4.17 16.97
CA ILE A 126 5.85 4.15 17.18
C ILE A 126 6.36 5.58 17.00
N ARG A 127 7.22 6.03 17.91
CA ARG A 127 7.90 7.31 17.78
C ARG A 127 9.01 7.19 16.74
N LEU A 128 8.93 8.05 15.73
CA LEU A 128 9.97 8.22 14.72
C LEU A 128 10.80 9.48 15.07
N PRO A 129 12.02 9.61 14.50
CA PRO A 129 12.77 10.84 14.55
C PRO A 129 11.94 12.03 14.07
N LEU A 130 12.29 13.26 14.51
CA LEU A 130 11.57 14.50 14.16
C LEU A 130 10.15 14.59 14.74
N ASP A 131 9.89 13.98 15.91
CA ASP A 131 8.57 13.97 16.57
C ASP A 131 7.42 13.47 15.67
N GLN A 132 7.75 12.63 14.69
CA GLN A 132 6.75 11.96 13.90
C GLN A 132 6.26 10.69 14.62
N GLN A 133 5.00 10.35 14.37
CA GLN A 133 4.41 9.10 14.86
C GLN A 133 3.95 8.27 13.67
N MET A 134 4.27 6.99 13.68
CA MET A 134 3.83 6.04 12.67
C MET A 134 2.99 4.95 13.31
N GLN A 135 1.88 4.61 12.70
CA GLN A 135 1.05 3.49 13.11
C GLN A 135 1.40 2.25 12.26
N PRO A 136 1.99 1.20 12.84
CA PRO A 136 2.42 0.01 12.08
C PRO A 136 1.27 -0.74 11.38
N SER A 137 0.06 -0.66 11.89
CA SER A 137 -1.10 -1.25 11.22
C SER A 137 -1.43 -0.62 9.86
N GLU A 138 -1.00 0.63 9.58
CA GLU A 138 -1.10 1.23 8.25
C GLU A 138 -0.20 0.50 7.24
N VAL A 139 1.01 0.11 7.68
CA VAL A 139 1.93 -0.70 6.86
C VAL A 139 1.35 -2.10 6.61
N MET A 140 0.67 -2.68 7.61
CA MET A 140 0.02 -3.98 7.45
C MET A 140 -1.11 -3.93 6.41
N LYS A 141 -1.91 -2.88 6.33
CA LYS A 141 -2.93 -2.72 5.28
C LYS A 141 -2.31 -2.77 3.89
N ILE A 142 -1.21 -2.05 3.67
CA ILE A 142 -0.50 -2.07 2.40
C ILE A 142 0.05 -3.47 2.10
N ALA A 143 0.64 -4.11 3.09
CA ALA A 143 1.20 -5.46 2.94
C ALA A 143 0.14 -6.49 2.53
N ILE A 144 -1.06 -6.43 3.10
CA ILE A 144 -2.18 -7.33 2.75
C ILE A 144 -2.71 -7.07 1.35
N ILE A 145 -2.88 -5.80 0.96
CA ILE A 145 -3.31 -5.44 -0.40
C ILE A 145 -2.35 -6.00 -1.46
N LEU A 146 -1.07 -6.16 -1.13
CA LEU A 146 -0.08 -6.76 -2.03
C LEU A 146 -0.05 -8.30 -1.92
N PHE A 147 -0.17 -8.84 -0.70
CA PHE A 147 0.08 -10.25 -0.43
C PHE A 147 -1.10 -11.15 -0.77
N ILE A 148 -2.33 -10.77 -0.41
CA ILE A 148 -3.52 -11.60 -0.66
C ILE A 148 -3.77 -11.79 -2.17
N PRO A 149 -3.79 -10.76 -3.02
CA PRO A 149 -3.92 -10.94 -4.47
C PRO A 149 -2.78 -11.80 -5.06
N TYR A 150 -1.55 -11.64 -4.57
CA TYR A 150 -0.43 -12.48 -5.00
C TYR A 150 -0.68 -13.96 -4.70
N LEU A 151 -1.17 -14.31 -3.50
CA LEU A 151 -1.53 -15.68 -3.15
C LEU A 151 -2.65 -16.24 -4.03
N ILE A 152 -3.66 -15.42 -4.32
CA ILE A 152 -4.77 -15.79 -5.21
C ILE A 152 -4.25 -16.07 -6.62
N CYS A 153 -3.42 -15.21 -7.17
CA CYS A 153 -2.80 -15.40 -8.48
C CYS A 153 -1.92 -16.65 -8.51
N GLN A 154 -1.16 -16.92 -7.45
CA GLN A 154 -0.31 -18.11 -7.35
C GLN A 154 -1.13 -19.41 -7.27
N ALA A 155 -2.24 -19.39 -6.56
CA ALA A 155 -3.14 -20.53 -6.44
C ALA A 155 -3.91 -20.81 -7.76
N GLY A 156 -4.17 -19.79 -8.57
CA GLY A 156 -4.86 -19.90 -9.85
C GLY A 156 -6.20 -20.64 -9.71
N SER A 157 -6.44 -21.66 -10.55
CA SER A 157 -7.68 -22.48 -10.51
C SER A 157 -7.84 -23.28 -9.21
N LYS A 158 -6.78 -23.49 -8.44
CA LYS A 158 -6.81 -24.21 -7.16
C LYS A 158 -7.54 -23.44 -6.05
N VAL A 159 -7.75 -22.12 -6.21
CA VAL A 159 -8.56 -21.29 -5.27
C VAL A 159 -9.97 -21.86 -5.09
N LYS A 160 -10.53 -22.51 -6.11
CA LYS A 160 -11.85 -23.18 -6.01
C LYS A 160 -11.88 -24.33 -5.01
N ARG A 161 -10.73 -24.86 -4.60
CA ARG A 161 -10.65 -25.91 -3.59
C ARG A 161 -10.73 -25.29 -2.20
N PRO A 162 -11.64 -25.78 -1.31
CA PRO A 162 -11.85 -25.16 0.00
C PRO A 162 -10.59 -25.11 0.86
N LYS A 163 -9.70 -26.09 0.73
CA LYS A 163 -8.42 -26.12 1.46
C LYS A 163 -7.48 -24.95 1.08
N GLU A 164 -7.41 -24.61 -0.21
CA GLU A 164 -6.55 -23.48 -0.65
C GLU A 164 -7.19 -22.13 -0.33
N ALA A 165 -8.51 -22.01 -0.48
CA ALA A 165 -9.24 -20.82 -0.05
C ALA A 165 -9.07 -20.58 1.46
N LEU A 166 -9.16 -21.62 2.28
CA LEU A 166 -8.98 -21.54 3.73
C LEU A 166 -7.55 -21.10 4.11
N LYS A 167 -6.53 -21.55 3.39
CA LYS A 167 -5.14 -21.08 3.62
C LYS A 167 -5.01 -19.57 3.36
N ILE A 168 -5.57 -19.08 2.25
CA ILE A 168 -5.52 -17.66 1.92
C ILE A 168 -6.27 -16.84 2.98
N PHE A 169 -7.46 -17.31 3.37
CA PHE A 169 -8.23 -16.70 4.46
C PHE A 169 -7.45 -16.69 5.79
N ALA A 170 -6.75 -17.79 6.11
CA ALA A 170 -5.95 -17.87 7.33
C ALA A 170 -4.83 -16.81 7.39
N TRP A 171 -4.19 -16.46 6.26
CA TRP A 171 -3.22 -15.37 6.20
C TRP A 171 -3.86 -14.00 6.46
N GLY A 172 -5.05 -13.73 5.90
CA GLY A 172 -5.80 -12.52 6.19
C GLY A 172 -6.24 -12.45 7.65
N ALA A 173 -6.82 -13.54 8.17
CA ALA A 173 -7.24 -13.64 9.56
C ALA A 173 -6.06 -13.49 10.54
N ALA A 174 -4.89 -14.04 10.22
CA ALA A 174 -3.69 -13.87 11.04
C ALA A 174 -3.26 -12.41 11.12
N ALA A 175 -3.34 -11.66 10.01
CA ALA A 175 -3.05 -10.23 10.02
C ALA A 175 -4.08 -9.44 10.84
N ALA A 176 -5.37 -9.69 10.65
CA ALA A 176 -6.45 -9.04 11.39
C ALA A 176 -6.32 -9.28 12.91
N LEU A 177 -6.08 -10.53 13.31
CA LEU A 177 -5.82 -10.90 14.70
C LEU A 177 -4.53 -10.28 15.23
N GLY A 178 -3.47 -10.22 14.40
CA GLY A 178 -2.22 -9.55 14.74
C GLY A 178 -2.42 -8.08 15.02
N VAL A 179 -3.14 -7.37 14.16
CA VAL A 179 -3.49 -5.96 14.36
C VAL A 179 -4.30 -5.79 15.65
N TYR A 180 -5.33 -6.60 15.84
CA TYR A 180 -6.17 -6.51 17.04
C TYR A 180 -5.38 -6.76 18.34
N LYS A 181 -4.60 -7.85 18.38
CA LYS A 181 -3.89 -8.28 19.61
C LYS A 181 -2.64 -7.46 19.93
N LEU A 182 -1.91 -7.00 18.89
CA LEU A 182 -0.62 -6.31 19.08
C LEU A 182 -0.78 -4.79 19.20
N THR A 183 -1.85 -4.23 18.61
CA THR A 183 -2.03 -2.77 18.58
C THR A 183 -3.32 -2.28 19.25
N ASP A 184 -4.09 -3.16 19.90
CA ASP A 184 -5.39 -2.86 20.49
C ASP A 184 -6.33 -2.04 19.59
N ASN A 185 -6.25 -2.31 18.27
CA ASN A 185 -6.98 -1.55 17.27
C ASN A 185 -8.01 -2.43 16.56
N MET A 186 -9.18 -2.56 17.16
CA MET A 186 -10.27 -3.36 16.63
C MET A 186 -10.76 -2.84 15.28
N SER A 187 -10.89 -1.52 15.12
CA SER A 187 -11.37 -0.91 13.87
C SER A 187 -10.44 -1.24 12.69
N THR A 188 -9.14 -1.12 12.88
CA THR A 188 -8.18 -1.47 11.83
C THR A 188 -8.12 -2.98 11.60
N GLY A 189 -8.29 -3.79 12.65
CA GLY A 189 -8.36 -5.25 12.51
C GLY A 189 -9.55 -5.72 11.66
N ILE A 190 -10.67 -5.00 11.69
CA ILE A 190 -11.84 -5.30 10.83
C ILE A 190 -11.59 -4.86 9.38
N ILE A 191 -10.84 -3.78 9.16
CA ILE A 191 -10.55 -3.26 7.81
C ILE A 191 -9.51 -4.14 7.09
N VAL A 192 -8.62 -4.78 7.82
CA VAL A 192 -7.55 -5.66 7.32
C VAL A 192 -8.10 -7.04 6.99
#